data_e763591c3acc9abc481666a5b10c7aee
#
_entry.id   e763591c3acc9abc481666a5b10c7aee
#
_cell.length_a   1.000
_cell.length_b   1.000
_cell.length_c   1.000
_cell.angle_alpha   90.00
_cell.angle_beta   90.00
_cell.angle_gamma   90.00
#
_symmetry.space_group_name_H-M   'P 1'
#
loop_
_entity.id
_entity.type
_entity.pdbx_description
1 polymer ?
#
loop_
_entity_poly.entity_id
_entity_poly.type
_entity_poly.pdbx_seq_one_letter_code
_entity_poly.pdbx_strand_id
1 'polypeptide(L)'
;MSRTLPRALVPAVLATVLFACTPADAPIEAIDSVAVTFLNSGKVTPNTLPFSEAVRVGNMVYLSGQVGITPGSMTLVSGGMPAEAKQTMDNIRTSLEAHGLSLEDVVKCTVMLADMREWAAFNEIYKSYFTPPYPARSALGANGLALGARVEVECIAAARTPA
;
A
#
# COMPACT_ATOMS: atom_id res chain seq x y z
N MET A 1 9.04 19.00 96.64
CA MET A 1 10.23 18.55 95.88
C MET A 1 9.79 18.16 94.47
N SER A 2 9.89 19.08 93.55
CA SER A 2 9.48 18.90 92.18
C SER A 2 10.73 18.76 91.31
N ARG A 3 10.91 17.59 90.67
CA ARG A 3 12.04 17.33 89.77
C ARG A 3 11.59 17.60 88.35
N THR A 4 12.11 18.65 87.76
CA THR A 4 11.99 18.96 86.34
C THR A 4 13.01 18.16 85.52
N LEU A 5 12.55 17.38 84.59
CA LEU A 5 13.37 16.66 83.60
C LEU A 5 13.72 17.59 82.41
N PRO A 6 14.92 17.52 81.84
CA PRO A 6 15.30 18.32 80.70
C PRO A 6 14.73 17.73 79.37
N ARG A 7 14.24 18.63 78.57
CA ARG A 7 13.70 18.35 77.22
C ARG A 7 14.88 18.22 76.23
N ALA A 8 15.10 17.03 75.73
CA ALA A 8 16.08 16.79 74.67
C ALA A 8 15.60 17.38 73.33
N LEU A 9 16.40 18.26 72.72
CA LEU A 9 16.23 18.74 71.37
C LEU A 9 16.73 17.65 70.40
N VAL A 10 15.82 17.17 69.53
CA VAL A 10 16.15 16.29 68.39
C VAL A 10 16.39 17.21 67.18
N PRO A 11 17.56 17.18 66.52
CA PRO A 11 17.76 17.92 65.26
C PRO A 11 17.01 17.26 64.12
N ALA A 12 16.17 18.05 63.46
CA ALA A 12 15.51 17.64 62.22
C ALA A 12 16.54 17.68 61.08
N VAL A 13 16.94 16.51 60.56
CA VAL A 13 17.78 16.43 59.40
C VAL A 13 16.86 16.58 58.18
N LEU A 14 16.94 17.72 57.50
CA LEU A 14 16.25 18.00 56.26
C LEU A 14 17.02 17.31 55.12
N ALA A 15 16.54 16.13 54.69
CA ALA A 15 17.08 15.43 53.52
C ALA A 15 16.58 16.10 52.23
N THR A 16 17.42 16.88 51.57
CA THR A 16 17.17 17.45 50.25
C THR A 16 17.35 16.36 49.20
N VAL A 17 16.25 15.83 48.67
CA VAL A 17 16.27 14.91 47.53
C VAL A 17 16.46 15.75 46.27
N LEU A 18 17.67 15.76 45.72
CA LEU A 18 17.96 16.32 44.40
C LEU A 18 17.46 15.31 43.35
N PHE A 19 16.35 15.63 42.73
CA PHE A 19 15.91 14.94 41.50
C PHE A 19 16.85 15.37 40.35
N ALA A 20 17.84 14.55 40.03
CA ALA A 20 18.62 14.70 38.80
C ALA A 20 17.73 14.29 37.64
N CYS A 21 17.15 15.27 36.91
CA CYS A 21 16.65 15.05 35.57
C CYS A 21 17.85 14.75 34.65
N THR A 22 18.15 13.50 34.43
CA THR A 22 19.00 13.09 33.28
C THR A 22 18.17 13.29 32.03
N PRO A 23 18.61 14.11 31.04
CA PRO A 23 17.97 14.10 29.72
C PRO A 23 18.16 12.69 29.15
N ALA A 24 17.05 12.06 28.83
CA ALA A 24 17.07 10.81 28.07
C ALA A 24 17.40 11.14 26.60
N ASP A 25 18.69 11.37 26.29
CA ASP A 25 19.22 11.27 24.96
C ASP A 25 19.27 9.76 24.60
N ALA A 26 18.10 9.18 24.39
CA ALA A 26 18.03 7.92 23.67
C ALA A 26 18.55 8.20 22.24
N PRO A 27 19.58 7.46 21.76
CA PRO A 27 20.01 7.60 20.39
C PRO A 27 18.78 7.39 19.50
N ILE A 28 18.49 8.35 18.61
CA ILE A 28 17.53 8.13 17.53
C ILE A 28 18.12 6.96 16.75
N GLU A 29 17.53 5.76 16.90
CA GLU A 29 17.89 4.62 16.05
C GLU A 29 17.81 5.11 14.61
N ALA A 30 18.91 5.00 13.88
CA ALA A 30 18.97 5.36 12.49
C ALA A 30 17.83 4.59 11.79
N ILE A 31 16.86 5.32 11.24
CA ILE A 31 15.79 4.70 10.45
C ILE A 31 16.51 4.02 9.29
N ASP A 32 16.55 2.69 9.31
CA ASP A 32 17.09 1.91 8.18
C ASP A 32 16.40 2.40 6.91
N SER A 33 17.18 2.87 5.95
CA SER A 33 16.65 3.39 4.70
C SER A 33 15.89 2.30 3.98
N VAL A 34 14.58 2.50 3.79
CA VAL A 34 13.74 1.55 3.06
C VAL A 34 14.20 1.51 1.61
N ALA A 35 14.54 0.32 1.12
CA ALA A 35 14.94 0.14 -0.28
C ALA A 35 13.77 0.45 -1.22
N VAL A 36 14.04 1.27 -2.25
CA VAL A 36 13.08 1.60 -3.32
C VAL A 36 13.61 1.10 -4.65
N THR A 37 12.79 0.38 -5.41
CA THR A 37 13.13 -0.18 -6.71
C THR A 37 12.03 0.11 -7.71
N PHE A 38 12.38 0.70 -8.86
CA PHE A 38 11.48 0.94 -9.99
C PHE A 38 11.47 -0.29 -10.90
N LEU A 39 10.29 -0.82 -11.19
CA LEU A 39 10.08 -2.11 -11.85
C LEU A 39 9.43 -1.88 -13.22
N ASN A 40 10.01 -2.47 -14.26
CA ASN A 40 9.52 -2.40 -15.64
C ASN A 40 9.80 -3.73 -16.35
N SER A 41 8.77 -4.54 -16.56
CA SER A 41 8.91 -5.83 -17.24
C SER A 41 8.86 -5.73 -18.77
N GLY A 42 8.14 -4.73 -19.28
CA GLY A 42 7.83 -4.59 -20.70
C GLY A 42 6.83 -5.63 -21.21
N LYS A 43 6.23 -6.45 -20.32
CA LYS A 43 5.30 -7.51 -20.73
C LYS A 43 3.92 -6.99 -21.05
N VAL A 44 3.45 -5.95 -20.35
CA VAL A 44 2.14 -5.34 -20.56
C VAL A 44 2.28 -4.03 -21.29
N THR A 45 3.02 -3.08 -20.74
CA THR A 45 3.24 -1.76 -21.29
C THR A 45 4.68 -1.60 -21.79
N PRO A 46 4.91 -0.81 -22.86
CA PRO A 46 6.25 -0.49 -23.30
C PRO A 46 7.04 0.25 -22.23
N ASN A 47 8.34 -0.03 -22.09
CA ASN A 47 9.23 0.64 -21.13
C ASN A 47 9.59 2.09 -21.52
N THR A 48 8.98 2.63 -22.58
CA THR A 48 9.17 4.01 -23.05
C THR A 48 8.19 5.00 -22.46
N LEU A 49 7.26 4.54 -21.62
CA LEU A 49 6.26 5.40 -20.98
C LEU A 49 6.91 6.25 -19.87
N PRO A 50 6.37 7.45 -19.56
CA PRO A 50 6.96 8.35 -18.57
C PRO A 50 6.61 7.95 -17.11
N PHE A 51 6.39 6.66 -16.86
CA PHE A 51 6.12 6.08 -15.54
C PHE A 51 6.62 4.62 -15.49
N SER A 52 6.90 4.13 -14.30
CA SER A 52 7.25 2.73 -14.09
C SER A 52 5.99 1.86 -14.02
N GLU A 53 6.08 0.61 -14.49
CA GLU A 53 5.03 -0.39 -14.36
C GLU A 53 4.62 -0.61 -12.91
N ALA A 54 5.62 -0.63 -12.00
CA ALA A 54 5.44 -0.68 -10.57
C ALA A 54 6.62 -0.09 -9.81
N VAL A 55 6.42 0.23 -8.53
CA VAL A 55 7.49 0.63 -7.61
C VAL A 55 7.43 -0.26 -6.38
N ARG A 56 8.56 -0.88 -6.03
CA ARG A 56 8.72 -1.64 -4.78
C ARG A 56 9.34 -0.73 -3.72
N VAL A 57 8.72 -0.69 -2.54
CA VAL A 57 9.19 0.00 -1.34
C VAL A 57 9.22 -1.01 -0.20
N GLY A 58 10.40 -1.48 0.16
CA GLY A 58 10.53 -2.61 1.09
C GLY A 58 9.81 -3.86 0.56
N ASN A 59 8.80 -4.34 1.28
CA ASN A 59 7.95 -5.46 0.86
C ASN A 59 6.66 -5.03 0.15
N MET A 60 6.38 -3.73 0.03
CA MET A 60 5.19 -3.22 -0.66
C MET A 60 5.49 -2.97 -2.13
N VAL A 61 4.56 -3.31 -3.01
CA VAL A 61 4.64 -3.06 -4.45
C VAL A 61 3.40 -2.28 -4.88
N TYR A 62 3.64 -1.12 -5.44
CA TYR A 62 2.64 -0.19 -5.96
C TYR A 62 2.61 -0.31 -7.47
N LEU A 63 1.54 -0.87 -8.03
CA LEU A 63 1.36 -0.96 -9.48
C LEU A 63 0.79 0.35 -10.01
N SER A 64 1.25 0.77 -11.17
CA SER A 64 0.57 1.82 -11.93
C SER A 64 -0.78 1.36 -12.42
N GLY A 65 -1.69 2.31 -12.72
CA GLY A 65 -2.98 2.03 -13.29
C GLY A 65 -2.89 1.18 -14.57
N GLN A 66 -3.70 0.15 -14.64
CA GLN A 66 -3.81 -0.74 -15.80
C GLN A 66 -5.17 -0.55 -16.46
N VAL A 67 -5.16 -0.50 -17.77
CA VAL A 67 -6.36 -0.49 -18.62
C VAL A 67 -6.38 -1.74 -19.50
N GLY A 68 -7.48 -1.99 -20.18
CA GLY A 68 -7.68 -3.20 -20.99
C GLY A 68 -6.93 -3.19 -22.34
N ILE A 69 -5.63 -2.86 -22.35
CA ILE A 69 -4.79 -2.92 -23.54
C ILE A 69 -4.33 -4.35 -23.82
N THR A 70 -4.17 -4.67 -25.10
CA THR A 70 -3.45 -5.88 -25.52
C THR A 70 -1.99 -5.79 -25.10
N PRO A 71 -1.42 -6.77 -24.39
CA PRO A 71 -0.02 -6.76 -23.98
C PRO A 71 0.96 -6.44 -25.10
N GLY A 72 1.91 -5.56 -24.81
CA GLY A 72 2.91 -5.10 -25.78
C GLY A 72 2.39 -4.07 -26.80
N SER A 73 1.12 -3.65 -26.67
CA SER A 73 0.54 -2.60 -27.51
C SER A 73 -0.17 -1.55 -26.64
N MET A 74 -0.49 -0.39 -27.24
CA MET A 74 -1.30 0.64 -26.60
C MET A 74 -2.74 0.64 -27.16
N THR A 75 -3.23 -0.52 -27.58
CA THR A 75 -4.57 -0.67 -28.19
C THR A 75 -5.48 -1.40 -27.22
N LEU A 76 -6.61 -0.78 -26.87
CA LEU A 76 -7.65 -1.43 -26.07
C LEU A 76 -8.25 -2.63 -26.80
N VAL A 77 -8.58 -3.67 -26.05
CA VAL A 77 -9.32 -4.80 -26.58
C VAL A 77 -10.73 -4.37 -26.99
N SER A 78 -11.28 -4.99 -28.02
CA SER A 78 -12.67 -4.77 -28.41
C SER A 78 -13.64 -5.58 -27.53
N GLY A 79 -14.88 -5.12 -27.40
CA GLY A 79 -15.93 -5.81 -26.63
C GLY A 79 -16.46 -5.02 -25.44
N GLY A 80 -16.03 -3.74 -25.29
CA GLY A 80 -16.51 -2.83 -24.27
C GLY A 80 -16.06 -3.21 -22.86
N MET A 81 -16.76 -2.68 -21.85
CA MET A 81 -16.34 -2.80 -20.45
C MET A 81 -16.06 -4.24 -20.00
N PRO A 82 -16.86 -5.27 -20.32
CA PRO A 82 -16.57 -6.62 -19.85
C PRO A 82 -15.25 -7.18 -20.38
N ALA A 83 -14.94 -6.93 -21.66
CA ALA A 83 -13.68 -7.36 -22.25
C ALA A 83 -12.50 -6.57 -21.71
N GLU A 84 -12.64 -5.24 -21.62
CA GLU A 84 -11.62 -4.38 -21.05
C GLU A 84 -11.34 -4.70 -19.57
N ALA A 85 -12.38 -4.93 -18.75
CA ALA A 85 -12.23 -5.29 -17.34
C ALA A 85 -11.45 -6.61 -17.18
N LYS A 86 -11.80 -7.62 -17.99
CA LYS A 86 -11.08 -8.89 -17.99
C LYS A 86 -9.62 -8.69 -18.36
N GLN A 87 -9.35 -7.97 -19.44
CA GLN A 87 -7.98 -7.69 -19.90
C GLN A 87 -7.19 -6.87 -18.88
N THR A 88 -7.82 -5.88 -18.25
CA THR A 88 -7.19 -5.08 -17.18
C THR A 88 -6.72 -5.96 -16.02
N MET A 89 -7.57 -6.89 -15.56
CA MET A 89 -7.21 -7.81 -14.48
C MET A 89 -6.15 -8.83 -14.91
N ASP A 90 -6.18 -9.30 -16.16
CA ASP A 90 -5.14 -10.16 -16.75
C ASP A 90 -3.79 -9.41 -16.84
N ASN A 91 -3.81 -8.12 -17.19
CA ASN A 91 -2.62 -7.26 -17.22
C ASN A 91 -2.02 -7.08 -15.82
N ILE A 92 -2.84 -6.82 -14.80
CA ILE A 92 -2.41 -6.74 -13.40
C ILE A 92 -1.74 -8.05 -12.98
N ARG A 93 -2.34 -9.20 -13.28
CA ARG A 93 -1.75 -10.52 -12.99
C ARG A 93 -0.39 -10.67 -13.66
N THR A 94 -0.31 -10.36 -14.95
CA THR A 94 0.93 -10.45 -15.72
C THR A 94 2.04 -9.56 -15.14
N SER A 95 1.70 -8.33 -14.74
CA SER A 95 2.64 -7.42 -14.08
C SER A 95 3.11 -7.96 -12.74
N LEU A 96 2.22 -8.47 -11.90
CA LEU A 96 2.57 -9.07 -10.61
C LEU A 96 3.52 -10.27 -10.79
N GLU A 97 3.16 -11.21 -11.66
CA GLU A 97 3.96 -12.41 -11.94
C GLU A 97 5.34 -12.06 -12.52
N ALA A 98 5.44 -11.01 -13.33
CA ALA A 98 6.72 -10.54 -13.86
C ALA A 98 7.69 -10.07 -12.76
N HIS A 99 7.16 -9.69 -11.60
CA HIS A 99 7.92 -9.19 -10.46
C HIS A 99 7.92 -10.14 -9.25
N GLY A 100 7.58 -11.43 -9.48
CA GLY A 100 7.63 -12.50 -8.48
C GLY A 100 6.49 -12.45 -7.46
N LEU A 101 5.34 -11.89 -7.84
CA LEU A 101 4.14 -11.77 -7.04
C LEU A 101 2.95 -12.45 -7.73
N SER A 102 1.84 -12.55 -7.03
CA SER A 102 0.58 -13.09 -7.55
C SER A 102 -0.61 -12.22 -7.12
N LEU A 103 -1.79 -12.52 -7.61
CA LEU A 103 -3.02 -11.87 -7.15
C LEU A 103 -3.30 -12.11 -5.66
N GLU A 104 -2.77 -13.19 -5.07
CA GLU A 104 -2.90 -13.47 -3.64
C GLU A 104 -2.13 -12.48 -2.76
N ASP A 105 -1.13 -11.80 -3.32
CA ASP A 105 -0.34 -10.79 -2.62
C ASP A 105 -0.99 -9.41 -2.63
N VAL A 106 -2.05 -9.22 -3.43
CA VAL A 106 -2.77 -7.95 -3.53
C VAL A 106 -3.51 -7.66 -2.23
N VAL A 107 -3.26 -6.49 -1.67
CA VAL A 107 -3.88 -6.02 -0.41
C VAL A 107 -4.91 -4.92 -0.63
N LYS A 108 -4.78 -4.16 -1.71
CA LYS A 108 -5.74 -3.10 -2.06
C LYS A 108 -5.77 -2.86 -3.56
N CYS A 109 -6.96 -2.51 -4.09
CA CYS A 109 -7.11 -1.93 -5.42
C CYS A 109 -7.99 -0.67 -5.40
N THR A 110 -7.69 0.27 -6.32
CA THR A 110 -8.55 1.39 -6.66
C THR A 110 -9.10 1.16 -8.07
N VAL A 111 -10.40 1.23 -8.23
CA VAL A 111 -11.11 1.03 -9.50
C VAL A 111 -11.69 2.35 -9.97
N MET A 112 -11.36 2.76 -11.18
CA MET A 112 -11.88 3.92 -11.86
C MET A 112 -12.73 3.47 -13.05
N LEU A 113 -13.98 3.91 -13.10
CA LEU A 113 -14.92 3.57 -14.17
C LEU A 113 -15.28 4.82 -14.95
N ALA A 114 -15.28 4.74 -16.27
CA ALA A 114 -15.80 5.80 -17.14
C ALA A 114 -17.32 6.00 -16.95
N ASP A 115 -18.03 4.96 -16.53
CA ASP A 115 -19.46 4.99 -16.25
C ASP A 115 -19.80 4.13 -15.04
N MET A 116 -20.22 4.76 -13.94
CA MET A 116 -20.58 4.05 -12.71
C MET A 116 -21.80 3.12 -12.83
N ARG A 117 -22.59 3.24 -13.92
CA ARG A 117 -23.67 2.27 -14.21
C ARG A 117 -23.13 0.88 -14.52
N GLU A 118 -21.87 0.76 -14.91
CA GLU A 118 -21.18 -0.50 -15.20
C GLU A 118 -20.56 -1.17 -13.95
N TRP A 119 -20.67 -0.52 -12.78
CA TRP A 119 -20.02 -1.01 -11.55
C TRP A 119 -20.46 -2.42 -11.15
N ALA A 120 -21.74 -2.75 -11.26
CA ALA A 120 -22.25 -4.08 -10.92
C ALA A 120 -21.66 -5.16 -11.82
N ALA A 121 -21.59 -4.90 -13.13
CA ALA A 121 -21.01 -5.82 -14.11
C ALA A 121 -19.49 -5.98 -13.89
N PHE A 122 -18.78 -4.90 -13.61
CA PHE A 122 -17.36 -4.95 -13.24
C PHE A 122 -17.15 -5.81 -11.99
N ASN A 123 -17.99 -5.72 -10.97
CA ASN A 123 -17.86 -6.49 -9.73
C ASN A 123 -17.87 -8.00 -9.98
N GLU A 124 -18.70 -8.50 -10.89
CA GLU A 124 -18.77 -9.93 -11.21
C GLU A 124 -17.46 -10.41 -11.84
N ILE A 125 -16.86 -9.59 -12.69
CA ILE A 125 -15.54 -9.89 -13.28
C ILE A 125 -14.46 -9.82 -12.21
N TYR A 126 -14.40 -8.75 -11.41
CA TYR A 126 -13.40 -8.58 -10.37
C TYR A 126 -13.40 -9.74 -9.37
N LYS A 127 -14.56 -10.19 -8.92
CA LYS A 127 -14.73 -11.33 -8.00
C LYS A 127 -14.10 -12.62 -8.54
N SER A 128 -14.09 -12.83 -9.85
CA SER A 128 -13.52 -14.04 -10.44
C SER A 128 -11.99 -14.11 -10.38
N TYR A 129 -11.33 -13.01 -10.04
CA TYR A 129 -9.87 -12.94 -9.94
C TYR A 129 -9.34 -13.13 -8.51
N PHE A 130 -10.21 -13.06 -7.50
CA PHE A 130 -9.79 -13.15 -6.10
C PHE A 130 -10.59 -14.21 -5.34
N THR A 131 -9.89 -14.91 -4.44
CA THR A 131 -10.52 -15.79 -3.45
C THR A 131 -10.67 -15.04 -2.12
N PRO A 132 -11.78 -15.15 -1.39
CA PRO A 132 -11.90 -14.55 -0.06
C PRO A 132 -10.80 -15.02 0.91
N PRO A 133 -10.30 -14.12 1.79
CA PRO A 133 -10.72 -12.72 1.95
C PRO A 133 -10.28 -11.83 0.79
N TYR A 134 -11.17 -10.92 0.36
CA TYR A 134 -10.89 -10.00 -0.74
C TYR A 134 -9.94 -8.86 -0.32
N PRO A 135 -9.13 -8.32 -1.26
CA PRO A 135 -8.38 -7.08 -1.02
C PRO A 135 -9.30 -5.92 -0.64
N ALA A 136 -8.78 -4.97 0.14
CA ALA A 136 -9.46 -3.69 0.32
C ALA A 136 -9.67 -3.01 -1.03
N ARG A 137 -10.81 -2.31 -1.23
CA ARG A 137 -11.10 -1.67 -2.51
C ARG A 137 -11.80 -0.32 -2.34
N SER A 138 -11.43 0.64 -3.21
CA SER A 138 -12.21 1.83 -3.50
C SER A 138 -12.67 1.79 -4.95
N ALA A 139 -13.84 2.37 -5.25
CA ALA A 139 -14.32 2.53 -6.63
C ALA A 139 -14.92 3.92 -6.80
N LEU A 140 -14.65 4.54 -7.96
CA LEU A 140 -15.12 5.88 -8.29
C LEU A 140 -15.37 6.01 -9.79
N GLY A 141 -16.22 6.98 -10.17
CA GLY A 141 -16.39 7.41 -11.54
C GLY A 141 -15.32 8.43 -11.93
N ALA A 142 -14.75 8.28 -13.11
CA ALA A 142 -13.77 9.20 -13.69
C ALA A 142 -14.40 9.99 -14.84
N ASN A 143 -13.91 11.22 -15.05
CA ASN A 143 -14.28 12.03 -16.21
C ASN A 143 -13.35 11.73 -17.40
N GLY A 144 -13.39 10.49 -17.87
CA GLY A 144 -12.51 9.94 -18.90
C GLY A 144 -11.30 9.20 -18.31
N LEU A 145 -10.84 8.19 -19.04
CA LEU A 145 -9.69 7.36 -18.72
C LEU A 145 -8.72 7.34 -19.91
N ALA A 146 -7.48 6.93 -19.66
CA ALA A 146 -6.44 6.82 -20.68
C ALA A 146 -6.94 6.00 -21.90
N LEU A 147 -6.62 6.45 -23.09
CA LEU A 147 -7.02 5.82 -24.37
C LEU A 147 -8.54 5.71 -24.60
N GLY A 148 -9.37 6.35 -23.77
CA GLY A 148 -10.82 6.19 -23.79
C GLY A 148 -11.29 4.88 -23.17
N ALA A 149 -10.49 4.28 -22.29
CA ALA A 149 -10.83 3.04 -21.59
C ALA A 149 -12.12 3.17 -20.76
N ARG A 150 -12.82 2.06 -20.61
CA ARG A 150 -14.04 1.96 -19.79
C ARG A 150 -13.72 1.73 -18.31
N VAL A 151 -12.57 1.14 -18.03
CA VAL A 151 -12.11 0.83 -16.67
C VAL A 151 -10.60 0.94 -16.57
N GLU A 152 -10.13 1.45 -15.45
CA GLU A 152 -8.74 1.45 -15.03
C GLU A 152 -8.67 0.92 -13.60
N VAL A 153 -7.66 0.11 -13.29
CA VAL A 153 -7.45 -0.43 -11.95
C VAL A 153 -5.98 -0.30 -11.58
N GLU A 154 -5.71 0.27 -10.43
CA GLU A 154 -4.40 0.21 -9.77
C GLU A 154 -4.48 -0.69 -8.55
N CYS A 155 -3.40 -1.39 -8.22
CA CYS A 155 -3.35 -2.26 -7.05
C CYS A 155 -2.05 -2.06 -6.25
N ILE A 156 -2.13 -2.35 -4.96
CA ILE A 156 -1.01 -2.46 -4.04
C ILE A 156 -0.90 -3.91 -3.62
N ALA A 157 0.29 -4.47 -3.70
CA ALA A 157 0.61 -5.82 -3.25
C ALA A 157 1.64 -5.80 -2.12
N ALA A 158 1.59 -6.79 -1.23
CA ALA A 158 2.57 -7.01 -0.18
C ALA A 158 3.30 -8.33 -0.43
N ALA A 159 4.58 -8.26 -0.79
CA ALA A 159 5.42 -9.44 -0.93
C ALA A 159 5.49 -10.15 0.43
N ARG A 160 4.93 -11.35 0.49
CA ARG A 160 4.99 -12.19 1.70
C ARG A 160 6.37 -12.81 1.80
N THR A 161 6.94 -12.81 2.99
CA THR A 161 8.12 -13.66 3.25
C THR A 161 7.67 -15.11 3.08
N PRO A 162 8.40 -15.93 2.32
CA PRO A 162 8.10 -17.37 2.31
C PRO A 162 8.10 -17.89 3.75
N ALA A 163 7.06 -18.64 4.10
CA ALA A 163 6.93 -19.26 5.42
C ALA A 163 8.02 -20.34 5.63
#